data_1872e13649352ba94cf9deb0a32a92d5
#
_entry.id   1872e13649352ba94cf9deb0a32a92d5
#
_cell.length_a   1.000
_cell.length_b   1.000
_cell.length_c   1.000
_cell.angle_alpha   90.00
_cell.angle_beta   90.00
_cell.angle_gamma   90.00
#
_symmetry.space_group_name_H-M   'P 1'
#
loop_
_entity.id
_entity.type
_entity.pdbx_description
1 polymer ?
#
loop_
_entity_poly.entity_id
_entity_poly.type
_entity_poly.pdbx_seq_one_letter_code
_entity_poly.pdbx_strand_id
1 'polypeptide(L)'
;MNKKQIVIIGGGLQGLATANTLIERGEEVLLLEREDDVATSTSFANAGMMTPSQSSPWNSSADIAQIISGIGKIDSPMLVKLNQIPSLFFWGLKFLRNSTPNRFNKISRDLFALATYSKDLTVQFRDQTKASYDESQKGTLKIYRNVEALEHSINLHQKIFSSLDGVEVINNDRLVDIEPQLFDIPVSYTHLRAHETES
;
A
#
# COMPACT_ATOMS: atom_id res chain seq x y z
N MET A 1 -14.60 6.91 39.18
CA MET A 1 -15.14 6.18 38.02
C MET A 1 -14.16 5.06 37.73
N ASN A 2 -14.60 3.80 37.73
CA ASN A 2 -13.74 2.70 37.29
C ASN A 2 -13.42 2.91 35.81
N LYS A 3 -12.18 3.24 35.48
CA LYS A 3 -11.71 3.22 34.09
C LYS A 3 -11.82 1.78 33.60
N LYS A 4 -12.48 1.57 32.47
CA LYS A 4 -12.52 0.27 31.82
C LYS A 4 -11.19 0.04 31.14
N GLN A 5 -10.53 -1.06 31.47
CA GLN A 5 -9.31 -1.46 30.81
C GLN A 5 -9.63 -1.89 29.37
N ILE A 6 -8.85 -1.38 28.38
CA ILE A 6 -8.95 -1.76 26.97
C ILE A 6 -7.96 -2.88 26.72
N VAL A 7 -8.43 -4.02 26.21
CA VAL A 7 -7.57 -5.15 25.87
C VAL A 7 -7.34 -5.18 24.37
N ILE A 8 -6.08 -5.19 23.97
CA ILE A 8 -5.64 -5.35 22.57
C ILE A 8 -5.01 -6.72 22.42
N ILE A 9 -5.47 -7.49 21.44
CA ILE A 9 -4.95 -8.82 21.13
C ILE A 9 -4.08 -8.75 19.88
N GLY A 10 -2.78 -9.05 20.05
CA GLY A 10 -1.77 -9.01 19.02
C GLY A 10 -0.86 -7.78 19.10
N GLY A 11 0.43 -8.03 19.30
CA GLY A 11 1.51 -7.02 19.43
C GLY A 11 2.20 -6.70 18.09
N GLY A 12 1.55 -6.92 16.95
CA GLY A 12 2.04 -6.46 15.66
C GLY A 12 1.90 -4.94 15.50
N LEU A 13 2.33 -4.39 14.35
CA LEU A 13 2.35 -2.96 14.07
C LEU A 13 1.01 -2.27 14.37
N GLN A 14 -0.11 -2.88 13.98
CA GLN A 14 -1.45 -2.33 14.20
C GLN A 14 -1.82 -2.29 15.69
N GLY A 15 -1.51 -3.37 16.43
CA GLY A 15 -1.77 -3.44 17.87
C GLY A 15 -0.95 -2.42 18.64
N LEU A 16 0.33 -2.28 18.31
CA LEU A 16 1.24 -1.32 18.94
C LEU A 16 0.82 0.13 18.66
N ALA A 17 0.50 0.47 17.40
CA ALA A 17 0.05 1.81 17.04
C ALA A 17 -1.28 2.17 17.75
N THR A 18 -2.20 1.21 17.85
CA THR A 18 -3.47 1.38 18.57
C THR A 18 -3.23 1.58 20.07
N ALA A 19 -2.35 0.76 20.67
CA ALA A 19 -2.00 0.87 22.09
C ALA A 19 -1.39 2.23 22.40
N ASN A 20 -0.42 2.66 21.59
CA ASN A 20 0.24 3.95 21.75
C ASN A 20 -0.78 5.10 21.71
N THR A 21 -1.63 5.13 20.69
CA THR A 21 -2.64 6.19 20.55
C THR A 21 -3.64 6.22 21.70
N LEU A 22 -4.02 5.07 22.26
CA LEU A 22 -4.92 5.01 23.41
C LEU A 22 -4.24 5.47 24.69
N ILE A 23 -2.98 5.08 24.91
CA ILE A 23 -2.18 5.53 26.05
C ILE A 23 -1.99 7.05 26.02
N GLU A 24 -1.68 7.63 24.86
CA GLU A 24 -1.58 9.08 24.69
C GLU A 24 -2.88 9.82 25.02
N ARG A 25 -4.02 9.16 24.84
CA ARG A 25 -5.36 9.66 25.25
C ARG A 25 -5.68 9.43 26.71
N GLY A 26 -4.77 8.84 27.48
CA GLY A 26 -4.92 8.58 28.91
C GLY A 26 -5.77 7.36 29.23
N GLU A 27 -5.97 6.44 28.27
CA GLU A 27 -6.65 5.18 28.49
C GLU A 27 -5.72 4.14 29.12
N GLU A 28 -6.32 3.20 29.89
CA GLU A 28 -5.60 2.05 30.43
C GLU A 28 -5.66 0.90 29.44
N VAL A 29 -4.48 0.48 28.94
CA VAL A 29 -4.38 -0.53 27.88
C VAL A 29 -3.63 -1.75 28.37
N LEU A 30 -4.17 -2.94 28.08
CA LEU A 30 -3.51 -4.23 28.20
C LEU A 30 -3.27 -4.80 26.82
N LEU A 31 -2.01 -4.98 26.42
CA LEU A 31 -1.63 -5.64 25.18
C LEU A 31 -1.29 -7.11 25.47
N LEU A 32 -1.97 -8.02 24.76
CA LEU A 32 -1.71 -9.45 24.82
C LEU A 32 -1.04 -9.89 23.52
N GLU A 33 0.17 -10.43 23.61
CA GLU A 33 0.89 -11.03 22.50
C GLU A 33 1.14 -12.51 22.79
N ARG A 34 1.10 -13.32 21.75
CA ARG A 34 1.33 -14.79 21.85
C ARG A 34 2.81 -15.13 21.83
N GLU A 35 3.60 -14.37 21.08
CA GLU A 35 5.03 -14.56 20.97
C GLU A 35 5.75 -13.94 22.18
N ASP A 36 7.03 -14.29 22.37
CA ASP A 36 7.81 -13.81 23.50
C ASP A 36 8.12 -12.32 23.46
N ASP A 37 8.01 -11.68 22.28
CA ASP A 37 8.19 -10.25 22.09
C ASP A 37 7.21 -9.70 21.03
N VAL A 38 7.07 -8.37 21.01
CA VAL A 38 6.17 -7.67 20.07
C VAL A 38 6.82 -7.55 18.68
N ALA A 39 5.99 -7.48 17.65
CA ALA A 39 6.38 -7.29 16.24
C ALA A 39 7.32 -8.35 15.66
N THR A 40 7.46 -9.51 16.26
CA THR A 40 8.39 -10.58 15.84
C THR A 40 7.89 -11.43 14.66
N SER A 41 6.63 -11.25 14.27
CA SER A 41 5.99 -11.99 13.15
C SER A 41 6.07 -11.18 11.83
N THR A 42 4.98 -11.08 11.09
CA THR A 42 4.90 -10.36 9.79
C THR A 42 5.38 -8.90 9.88
N SER A 43 5.21 -8.25 11.04
CA SER A 43 5.64 -6.87 11.26
C SER A 43 7.16 -6.70 11.38
N PHE A 44 7.89 -7.78 11.68
CA PHE A 44 9.35 -7.77 11.79
C PHE A 44 10.04 -7.52 10.45
N ALA A 45 9.55 -8.18 9.40
CA ALA A 45 10.12 -8.09 8.06
C ALA A 45 8.98 -8.01 7.04
N ASN A 46 8.54 -6.82 6.74
CA ASN A 46 7.65 -6.49 5.64
C ASN A 46 8.40 -5.71 4.56
N ALA A 47 7.71 -5.19 3.55
CA ALA A 47 8.36 -4.41 2.50
C ALA A 47 8.97 -3.09 2.99
N GLY A 48 8.62 -2.63 4.21
CA GLY A 48 9.12 -1.39 4.80
C GLY A 48 8.80 -0.12 4.03
N MET A 49 7.86 -0.20 3.08
CA MET A 49 7.56 0.91 2.17
C MET A 49 6.27 1.60 2.58
N MET A 50 6.34 2.92 2.75
CA MET A 50 5.16 3.79 2.90
C MET A 50 4.93 4.55 1.60
N THR A 51 4.06 4.01 0.74
CA THR A 51 3.81 4.51 -0.61
C THR A 51 2.33 4.82 -0.82
N PRO A 52 1.83 5.97 -0.34
CA PRO A 52 0.43 6.37 -0.54
C PRO A 52 -0.01 6.31 -2.00
N SER A 53 0.87 6.66 -2.94
CA SER A 53 0.61 6.60 -4.38
C SER A 53 0.27 5.19 -4.91
N GLN A 54 0.55 4.13 -4.14
CA GLN A 54 0.25 2.74 -4.50
C GLN A 54 -0.88 2.13 -3.67
N SER A 55 -1.69 2.93 -3.02
CA SER A 55 -2.79 2.47 -2.15
C SER A 55 -4.06 2.08 -2.90
N SER A 56 -4.06 2.08 -4.24
CA SER A 56 -5.23 1.68 -5.03
C SER A 56 -5.66 0.24 -4.73
N PRO A 57 -6.98 -0.04 -4.66
CA PRO A 57 -7.47 -1.39 -4.45
C PRO A 57 -7.20 -2.27 -5.67
N TRP A 58 -7.13 -3.57 -5.46
CA TRP A 58 -6.83 -4.58 -6.48
C TRP A 58 -8.06 -5.14 -7.21
N ASN A 59 -9.08 -4.32 -7.36
CA ASN A 59 -10.35 -4.68 -8.01
C ASN A 59 -10.67 -3.80 -9.22
N SER A 60 -9.66 -3.37 -9.95
CA SER A 60 -9.87 -2.70 -11.24
C SER A 60 -10.50 -3.66 -12.25
N SER A 61 -11.09 -3.13 -13.32
CA SER A 61 -11.61 -3.97 -14.42
C SER A 61 -10.53 -4.84 -15.06
N ALA A 62 -9.28 -4.38 -15.10
CA ALA A 62 -8.13 -5.16 -15.59
C ALA A 62 -7.80 -6.31 -14.62
N ASP A 63 -7.81 -6.07 -13.31
CA ASP A 63 -7.57 -7.11 -12.30
C ASP A 63 -8.65 -8.20 -12.38
N ILE A 64 -9.92 -7.82 -12.55
CA ILE A 64 -11.01 -8.79 -12.74
C ILE A 64 -10.79 -9.65 -13.97
N ALA A 65 -10.43 -9.04 -15.11
CA ALA A 65 -10.13 -9.79 -16.33
C ALA A 65 -8.98 -10.77 -16.11
N GLN A 66 -7.94 -10.37 -15.38
CA GLN A 66 -6.81 -11.23 -15.02
C GLN A 66 -7.22 -12.36 -14.08
N ILE A 67 -8.04 -12.10 -13.07
CA ILE A 67 -8.57 -13.14 -12.17
C ILE A 67 -9.36 -14.18 -12.98
N ILE A 68 -10.29 -13.73 -13.82
CA ILE A 68 -11.13 -14.63 -14.63
C ILE A 68 -10.28 -15.46 -15.58
N SER A 69 -9.31 -14.85 -16.26
CA SER A 69 -8.41 -15.55 -17.19
C SER A 69 -7.44 -16.51 -16.51
N GLY A 70 -7.22 -16.34 -15.20
CA GLY A 70 -6.34 -17.16 -14.37
C GLY A 70 -7.04 -18.33 -13.69
N ILE A 71 -8.38 -18.42 -13.73
CA ILE A 71 -9.11 -19.52 -13.10
C ILE A 71 -8.68 -20.86 -13.68
N GLY A 72 -8.23 -21.77 -12.81
CA GLY A 72 -7.75 -23.10 -13.19
C GLY A 72 -6.34 -23.16 -13.76
N LYS A 73 -5.61 -22.04 -13.85
CA LYS A 73 -4.20 -22.02 -14.27
C LYS A 73 -3.29 -21.98 -13.04
N ILE A 74 -2.29 -22.88 -13.01
CA ILE A 74 -1.34 -22.99 -11.88
C ILE A 74 -0.38 -21.80 -11.84
N ASP A 75 -0.04 -21.22 -13.00
CA ASP A 75 0.90 -20.10 -13.15
C ASP A 75 0.22 -18.73 -13.05
N SER A 76 -1.04 -18.68 -12.61
CA SER A 76 -1.75 -17.42 -12.42
C SER A 76 -1.22 -16.68 -11.20
N PRO A 77 -0.98 -15.34 -11.26
CA PRO A 77 -0.62 -14.53 -10.10
C PRO A 77 -1.68 -14.60 -8.98
N MET A 78 -2.92 -14.94 -9.35
CA MET A 78 -4.02 -15.11 -8.41
C MET A 78 -4.65 -16.50 -8.60
N LEU A 79 -4.43 -17.38 -7.63
CA LEU A 79 -4.96 -18.74 -7.64
C LEU A 79 -6.36 -18.77 -7.02
N VAL A 80 -7.36 -18.99 -7.84
CA VAL A 80 -8.73 -19.31 -7.40
C VAL A 80 -8.95 -20.82 -7.54
N LYS A 81 -8.97 -21.53 -6.41
CA LYS A 81 -9.28 -22.95 -6.41
C LYS A 81 -10.78 -23.17 -6.68
N LEU A 82 -11.11 -23.99 -7.66
CA LEU A 82 -12.51 -24.25 -8.09
C LEU A 82 -13.40 -24.72 -6.93
N ASN A 83 -12.87 -25.51 -6.01
CA ASN A 83 -13.60 -26.00 -4.83
C ASN A 83 -13.93 -24.91 -3.81
N GLN A 84 -13.31 -23.73 -3.90
CA GLN A 84 -13.58 -22.58 -3.02
C GLN A 84 -14.64 -21.63 -3.61
N ILE A 85 -15.02 -21.78 -4.87
CA ILE A 85 -15.98 -20.87 -5.51
C ILE A 85 -17.31 -20.78 -4.75
N PRO A 86 -17.91 -21.88 -4.26
CA PRO A 86 -19.17 -21.78 -3.53
C PRO A 86 -19.05 -20.94 -2.24
N SER A 87 -17.94 -21.07 -1.51
CA SER A 87 -17.71 -20.29 -0.27
C SER A 87 -17.41 -18.81 -0.54
N LEU A 88 -16.85 -18.51 -1.73
CA LEU A 88 -16.49 -17.16 -2.14
C LEU A 88 -17.64 -16.44 -2.88
N PHE A 89 -18.76 -17.08 -3.13
CA PHE A 89 -19.82 -16.56 -3.99
C PHE A 89 -20.33 -15.18 -3.56
N PHE A 90 -20.77 -15.04 -2.32
CA PHE A 90 -21.28 -13.76 -1.79
C PHE A 90 -20.18 -12.69 -1.70
N TRP A 91 -18.95 -13.09 -1.36
CA TRP A 91 -17.81 -12.19 -1.39
C TRP A 91 -17.53 -11.72 -2.80
N GLY A 92 -17.53 -12.63 -3.78
CA GLY A 92 -17.32 -12.33 -5.19
C GLY A 92 -18.35 -11.34 -5.75
N LEU A 93 -19.63 -11.49 -5.41
CA LEU A 93 -20.67 -10.53 -5.77
C LEU A 93 -20.41 -9.14 -5.21
N LYS A 94 -20.00 -9.03 -3.94
CA LYS A 94 -19.61 -7.75 -3.32
C LYS A 94 -18.36 -7.16 -3.97
N PHE A 95 -17.38 -8.00 -4.28
CA PHE A 95 -16.16 -7.60 -4.97
C PHE A 95 -16.50 -7.00 -6.35
N LEU A 96 -17.25 -7.71 -7.19
CA LEU A 96 -17.67 -7.22 -8.51
C LEU A 96 -18.49 -5.92 -8.41
N ARG A 97 -19.39 -5.82 -7.44
CA ARG A 97 -20.17 -4.58 -7.21
C ARG A 97 -19.28 -3.38 -6.91
N ASN A 98 -18.16 -3.58 -6.19
CA ASN A 98 -17.23 -2.52 -5.84
C ASN A 98 -16.19 -2.25 -6.94
N SER A 99 -16.15 -3.06 -7.98
CA SER A 99 -15.20 -2.97 -9.10
C SER A 99 -15.68 -2.07 -10.24
N THR A 100 -16.85 -1.44 -10.09
CA THR A 100 -17.30 -0.44 -11.07
C THR A 100 -16.37 0.77 -11.06
N PRO A 101 -16.07 1.41 -12.23
CA PRO A 101 -15.11 2.51 -12.31
C PRO A 101 -15.35 3.63 -11.30
N ASN A 102 -16.60 4.03 -11.11
CA ASN A 102 -16.95 5.09 -10.15
C ASN A 102 -16.63 4.72 -8.71
N ARG A 103 -16.91 3.47 -8.31
CA ARG A 103 -16.61 2.98 -6.97
C ARG A 103 -15.12 2.77 -6.78
N PHE A 104 -14.47 2.16 -7.76
CA PHE A 104 -13.01 1.99 -7.77
C PHE A 104 -12.30 3.33 -7.55
N ASN A 105 -12.64 4.36 -8.34
CA ASN A 105 -12.04 5.68 -8.22
C ASN A 105 -12.33 6.34 -6.87
N LYS A 106 -13.56 6.19 -6.33
CA LYS A 106 -13.89 6.70 -4.99
C LYS A 106 -13.06 6.00 -3.92
N ILE A 107 -13.03 4.67 -3.93
CA ILE A 107 -12.30 3.87 -2.94
C ILE A 107 -10.79 4.17 -3.03
N SER A 108 -10.24 4.33 -4.25
CA SER A 108 -8.83 4.69 -4.45
C SER A 108 -8.49 6.04 -3.80
N ARG A 109 -9.35 7.05 -3.94
CA ARG A 109 -9.17 8.35 -3.27
C ARG A 109 -9.25 8.23 -1.75
N ASP A 110 -10.24 7.49 -1.25
CA ASP A 110 -10.41 7.29 0.20
C ASP A 110 -9.19 6.56 0.81
N LEU A 111 -8.67 5.54 0.11
CA LEU A 111 -7.47 4.80 0.52
C LEU A 111 -6.21 5.66 0.45
N PHE A 112 -6.06 6.48 -0.59
CA PHE A 112 -4.94 7.39 -0.71
C PHE A 112 -4.92 8.42 0.44
N ALA A 113 -6.07 9.03 0.74
CA ALA A 113 -6.18 9.96 1.85
C ALA A 113 -5.84 9.29 3.19
N LEU A 114 -6.31 8.06 3.41
CA LEU A 114 -5.97 7.29 4.62
C LEU A 114 -4.48 6.94 4.66
N ALA A 115 -3.89 6.52 3.54
CA ALA A 115 -2.47 6.17 3.46
C ALA A 115 -1.57 7.39 3.68
N THR A 116 -1.92 8.56 3.12
CA THR A 116 -1.23 9.83 3.35
C THR A 116 -1.30 10.21 4.83
N TYR A 117 -2.48 10.19 5.42
CA TYR A 117 -2.66 10.46 6.84
C TYR A 117 -1.83 9.50 7.72
N SER A 118 -1.81 8.21 7.40
CA SER A 118 -1.00 7.21 8.11
C SER A 118 0.50 7.49 7.98
N LYS A 119 0.96 7.88 6.79
CA LYS A 119 2.35 8.29 6.56
C LYS A 119 2.73 9.48 7.44
N ASP A 120 1.90 10.53 7.44
CA ASP A 120 2.15 11.75 8.21
C ASP A 120 2.21 11.46 9.72
N LEU A 121 1.32 10.61 10.24
CA LEU A 121 1.38 10.16 11.63
C LEU A 121 2.64 9.36 11.94
N THR A 122 3.11 8.53 11.00
CA THR A 122 4.35 7.75 11.19
C THR A 122 5.57 8.66 11.23
N VAL A 123 5.62 9.69 10.37
CA VAL A 123 6.67 10.71 10.40
C VAL A 123 6.67 11.46 11.73
N GLN A 124 5.50 11.92 12.19
CA GLN A 124 5.36 12.58 13.49
C GLN A 124 5.83 11.69 14.65
N PHE A 125 5.42 10.42 14.66
CA PHE A 125 5.84 9.44 15.67
C PHE A 125 7.36 9.24 15.69
N ARG A 126 7.97 9.09 14.51
CA ARG A 126 9.42 8.99 14.35
C ARG A 126 10.13 10.19 14.97
N ASP A 127 9.67 11.42 14.62
CA ASP A 127 10.28 12.66 15.06
C ASP A 127 10.14 12.85 16.58
N GLN A 128 9.02 12.43 17.14
CA GLN A 128 8.78 12.47 18.60
C GLN A 128 9.65 11.46 19.36
N THR A 129 9.77 10.23 18.85
CA THR A 129 10.51 9.16 19.52
C THR A 129 12.00 9.21 19.25
N LYS A 130 12.44 9.95 18.19
CA LYS A 130 13.82 9.98 17.68
C LYS A 130 14.35 8.57 17.41
N ALA A 131 13.46 7.69 16.93
CA ALA A 131 13.82 6.32 16.59
C ALA A 131 14.86 6.33 15.46
N SER A 132 15.93 5.56 15.65
CA SER A 132 16.98 5.39 14.65
C SER A 132 16.82 4.02 13.99
N TYR A 133 16.64 4.01 12.66
CA TYR A 133 16.54 2.82 11.83
C TYR A 133 16.99 3.18 10.41
N ASP A 134 17.17 2.18 9.55
CA ASP A 134 17.61 2.38 8.16
C ASP A 134 16.49 2.98 7.30
N GLU A 135 16.18 4.26 7.51
CA GLU A 135 15.18 4.97 6.74
C GLU A 135 15.76 5.62 5.47
N SER A 136 14.95 5.68 4.42
CA SER A 136 15.27 6.41 3.21
C SER A 136 14.04 7.15 2.71
N GLN A 137 14.16 8.48 2.56
CA GLN A 137 13.08 9.36 2.11
C GLN A 137 13.29 9.79 0.64
N LYS A 138 13.93 8.95 -0.17
CA LYS A 138 14.23 9.25 -1.58
C LYS A 138 13.04 9.11 -2.52
N GLY A 139 11.87 8.78 -1.99
CA GLY A 139 10.68 8.48 -2.78
C GLY A 139 10.69 7.05 -3.35
N THR A 140 9.66 6.72 -4.11
CA THR A 140 9.48 5.40 -4.72
C THR A 140 9.63 5.49 -6.23
N LEU A 141 10.47 4.61 -6.79
CA LEU A 141 10.70 4.50 -8.22
C LEU A 141 9.87 3.35 -8.79
N LYS A 142 8.96 3.65 -9.73
CA LYS A 142 8.14 2.64 -10.40
C LYS A 142 8.55 2.49 -11.85
N ILE A 143 8.98 1.28 -12.24
CA ILE A 143 9.56 0.96 -13.53
C ILE A 143 8.52 0.30 -14.44
N TYR A 144 8.43 0.75 -15.69
CA TYR A 144 7.56 0.18 -16.72
C TYR A 144 8.41 -0.32 -17.89
N ARG A 145 8.10 -1.52 -18.38
CA ARG A 145 8.80 -2.13 -19.53
C ARG A 145 8.17 -1.79 -20.88
N ASN A 146 7.01 -1.17 -20.89
CA ASN A 146 6.36 -0.71 -22.11
C ASN A 146 5.62 0.61 -21.88
N VAL A 147 5.44 1.35 -22.97
CA VAL A 147 4.83 2.69 -22.96
C VAL A 147 3.37 2.64 -22.57
N GLU A 148 2.66 1.64 -23.07
CA GLU A 148 1.22 1.50 -22.85
C GLU A 148 0.89 1.32 -21.36
N ALA A 149 1.72 0.53 -20.64
CA ALA A 149 1.55 0.35 -19.20
C ALA A 149 1.86 1.64 -18.42
N LEU A 150 2.85 2.41 -18.86
CA LEU A 150 3.16 3.72 -18.28
C LEU A 150 2.00 4.70 -18.50
N GLU A 151 1.57 4.88 -19.76
CA GLU A 151 0.46 5.78 -20.12
C GLU A 151 -0.82 5.41 -19.38
N HIS A 152 -1.12 4.11 -19.29
CA HIS A 152 -2.25 3.62 -18.51
C HIS A 152 -2.13 4.04 -17.03
N SER A 153 -0.95 3.89 -16.43
CA SER A 153 -0.70 4.25 -15.04
C SER A 153 -0.82 5.77 -14.82
N ILE A 154 -0.28 6.60 -15.72
CA ILE A 154 -0.40 8.06 -15.68
C ILE A 154 -1.88 8.46 -15.76
N ASN A 155 -2.59 7.94 -16.76
CA ASN A 155 -4.01 8.23 -16.95
C ASN A 155 -4.87 7.81 -15.75
N LEU A 156 -4.56 6.68 -15.14
CA LEU A 156 -5.25 6.20 -13.95
C LEU A 156 -4.98 7.13 -12.76
N HIS A 157 -3.72 7.52 -12.57
CA HIS A 157 -3.32 8.44 -11.50
C HIS A 157 -4.02 9.79 -11.64
N GLN A 158 -4.02 10.38 -12.83
CA GLN A 158 -4.72 11.64 -13.10
C GLN A 158 -6.23 11.56 -12.86
N LYS A 159 -6.87 10.43 -13.22
CA LYS A 159 -8.31 10.22 -12.97
C LYS A 159 -8.65 10.11 -11.49
N ILE A 160 -7.76 9.51 -10.70
CA ILE A 160 -7.98 9.30 -9.26
C ILE A 160 -7.68 10.57 -8.48
N PHE A 161 -6.57 11.23 -8.77
CA PHE A 161 -6.03 12.33 -7.96
C PHE A 161 -6.20 13.71 -8.60
N SER A 162 -6.71 13.77 -9.84
CA SER A 162 -6.94 15.01 -10.63
C SER A 162 -5.66 15.82 -10.91
N SER A 163 -4.49 15.33 -10.51
CA SER A 163 -3.19 15.95 -10.71
C SER A 163 -2.08 14.90 -10.69
N LEU A 164 -0.87 15.29 -11.09
CA LEU A 164 0.36 14.54 -10.91
C LEU A 164 1.19 15.09 -9.74
N ASP A 165 0.57 15.80 -8.81
CA ASP A 165 1.28 16.40 -7.67
C ASP A 165 2.05 15.32 -6.90
N GLY A 166 3.34 15.59 -6.70
CA GLY A 166 4.26 14.65 -6.08
C GLY A 166 4.69 13.47 -6.97
N VAL A 167 4.29 13.45 -8.24
CA VAL A 167 4.66 12.39 -9.19
C VAL A 167 5.39 12.99 -10.38
N GLU A 168 6.62 12.57 -10.60
CA GLU A 168 7.45 12.98 -11.72
C GLU A 168 7.59 11.82 -12.72
N VAL A 169 7.35 12.11 -14.00
CA VAL A 169 7.63 11.17 -15.10
C VAL A 169 9.03 11.47 -15.62
N ILE A 170 9.95 10.52 -15.50
CA ILE A 170 11.35 10.70 -15.87
C ILE A 170 11.73 9.85 -17.09
N ASN A 171 12.73 10.26 -17.86
CA ASN A 171 13.25 9.51 -19.00
C ASN A 171 14.39 8.55 -18.58
N ASN A 172 14.83 7.69 -19.51
CA ASN A 172 15.86 6.69 -19.22
C ASN A 172 17.18 7.31 -18.79
N ASP A 173 17.58 8.47 -19.34
CA ASP A 173 18.85 9.10 -19.00
C ASP A 173 18.85 9.49 -17.52
N ARG A 174 17.77 10.15 -17.10
CA ARG A 174 17.61 10.54 -15.69
C ARG A 174 17.37 9.36 -14.75
N LEU A 175 16.84 8.24 -15.28
CA LEU A 175 16.73 7.01 -14.52
C LEU A 175 18.09 6.49 -14.06
N VAL A 176 19.06 6.45 -14.97
CA VAL A 176 20.42 5.97 -14.69
C VAL A 176 21.13 6.86 -13.67
N ASP A 177 20.84 8.17 -13.67
CA ASP A 177 21.34 9.09 -12.64
C ASP A 177 20.79 8.77 -11.25
N ILE A 178 19.54 8.32 -11.16
CA ILE A 178 18.87 7.98 -9.88
C ILE A 178 19.28 6.58 -9.43
N GLU A 179 19.28 5.60 -10.34
CA GLU A 179 19.57 4.21 -10.07
C GLU A 179 20.51 3.65 -11.16
N PRO A 180 21.83 3.78 -11.00
CA PRO A 180 22.84 3.36 -11.99
C PRO A 180 22.77 1.86 -12.33
N GLN A 181 22.28 1.02 -11.44
CA GLN A 181 22.15 -0.42 -11.67
C GLN A 181 21.10 -0.77 -12.75
N LEU A 182 20.29 0.19 -13.17
CA LEU A 182 19.30 0.01 -14.23
C LEU A 182 19.85 0.29 -15.64
N PHE A 183 21.14 0.63 -15.78
CA PHE A 183 21.76 0.97 -17.06
C PHE A 183 21.59 -0.11 -18.14
N ASP A 184 21.74 -1.40 -17.77
CA ASP A 184 21.67 -2.53 -18.71
C ASP A 184 20.27 -3.17 -18.81
N ILE A 185 19.29 -2.63 -18.12
CA ILE A 185 17.94 -3.16 -18.20
C ILE A 185 17.24 -2.50 -19.38
N PRO A 186 16.75 -3.27 -20.39
CA PRO A 186 15.97 -2.70 -21.47
C PRO A 186 14.62 -2.20 -20.94
N VAL A 187 14.66 -1.03 -20.34
CA VAL A 187 13.48 -0.31 -19.86
C VAL A 187 13.07 0.62 -20.97
N SER A 188 12.00 0.28 -21.65
CA SER A 188 11.60 1.05 -22.83
C SER A 188 11.13 2.45 -22.48
N TYR A 189 10.72 2.76 -21.26
CA TYR A 189 10.28 4.11 -20.88
C TYR A 189 10.08 4.27 -19.36
N THR A 190 10.28 5.41 -18.91
CA THR A 190 9.95 6.36 -17.86
C THR A 190 9.24 5.90 -16.59
N HIS A 191 9.60 6.58 -15.52
CA HIS A 191 9.28 6.28 -14.13
C HIS A 191 8.35 7.32 -13.54
N LEU A 192 7.47 6.85 -12.67
CA LEU A 192 6.76 7.65 -11.70
C LEU A 192 7.61 7.70 -10.43
N ARG A 193 8.27 8.83 -10.16
CA ARG A 193 8.81 9.11 -8.85
C ARG A 193 7.75 9.83 -8.05
N ALA A 194 7.15 9.15 -7.09
CA ALA A 194 6.36 9.84 -6.09
C ALA A 194 7.33 10.57 -5.15
N HIS A 195 7.39 11.89 -5.25
CA HIS A 195 7.95 12.69 -4.19
C HIS A 195 6.98 12.58 -3.03
N GLU A 196 7.32 11.78 -2.04
CA GLU A 196 6.72 11.90 -0.73
C GLU A 196 7.27 13.19 -0.16
N THR A 197 6.53 14.28 -0.39
CA THR A 197 6.93 15.61 0.01
C THR A 197 7.13 15.66 1.52
N GLU A 198 8.35 16.01 1.89
CA GLU A 198 8.58 16.70 3.16
C GLU A 198 7.77 17.99 3.14
N SER A 199 6.88 18.13 4.07
CA SER A 199 6.31 19.42 4.45
C SER A 199 6.98 19.89 5.71
#